data_1b73575e174adfe2555a01d9fa9c69b1
#
_entry.id   1b73575e174adfe2555a01d9fa9c69b1
#
_cell.length_a   1.000
_cell.length_b   1.000
_cell.length_c   1.000
_cell.angle_alpha   90.00
_cell.angle_beta   90.00
_cell.angle_gamma   90.00
#
_symmetry.space_group_name_H-M   'P 1'
#
loop_
_entity.id
_entity.type
_entity.pdbx_description
1 polymer ?
#
loop_
_entity_poly.entity_id
_entity_poly.type
_entity_poly.pdbx_seq_one_letter_code
_entity_poly.pdbx_strand_id
1 'polypeptide(L)'
;MPVEQIPETLARTQAHARPDSWSDVLVVGAGPTGLACAIEAQKVGFKSIVIDKGCLVNSIFHYPTNMVFFTTPELLEIGDIPFPTSLSKPTRQEALEYYRRVAEHYQLHVCQYQWVKTITGEDGNFRVTATDRHSAIHDYRARKIVVATGYYDLSNPIGIPGEDTDKVFHYYREPHPYYDMDVVVIGGKNSAAEAALDLWRHGARVTLVYRGSQMHHHVKYWVRPDVENRIKAGEITAYFNSTVLEIGADYVVLLTPSGSRRLKNDFVFAMTGYHPDYDFLRSIGIELSAEQYRPFCDPETLESNVPGIYVAGVIVAGSKTNEIFIENGRFHGQQIAAHLKETLGGGSGKGNGRNGS
;
A
#
# COMPACT_ATOMS: atom_id res chain seq x y z
N MET A 1 -14.60 -19.18 25.05
CA MET A 1 -13.98 -18.28 26.03
C MET A 1 -14.59 -16.92 25.82
N PRO A 2 -15.19 -16.27 26.82
CA PRO A 2 -15.76 -14.95 26.64
C PRO A 2 -14.64 -13.91 26.48
N VAL A 3 -14.83 -12.99 25.53
CA VAL A 3 -13.95 -11.86 25.28
C VAL A 3 -14.10 -10.92 26.47
N GLU A 4 -13.03 -10.77 27.26
CA GLU A 4 -12.97 -9.78 28.35
C GLU A 4 -13.19 -8.39 27.78
N GLN A 5 -14.12 -7.66 28.35
CA GLN A 5 -14.39 -6.26 28.05
C GLN A 5 -13.17 -5.42 28.48
N ILE A 6 -12.54 -4.77 27.51
CA ILE A 6 -11.50 -3.76 27.76
C ILE A 6 -12.16 -2.59 28.50
N PRO A 7 -11.61 -2.13 29.65
CA PRO A 7 -12.19 -1.01 30.40
C PRO A 7 -12.21 0.26 29.55
N GLU A 8 -13.31 1.00 29.59
CA GLU A 8 -13.59 2.26 28.89
C GLU A 8 -12.63 3.45 29.21
N THR A 9 -11.69 3.28 30.10
CA THR A 9 -10.84 4.35 30.64
C THR A 9 -9.58 4.64 29.84
N LEU A 10 -9.38 4.06 28.66
CA LEU A 10 -8.28 4.39 27.73
C LEU A 10 -8.75 5.01 26.40
N ALA A 11 -9.93 5.61 26.38
CA ALA A 11 -10.29 6.55 25.34
C ALA A 11 -9.41 7.82 25.47
N ARG A 12 -8.16 7.75 25.06
CA ARG A 12 -7.45 8.95 24.62
C ARG A 12 -8.33 9.55 23.55
N THR A 13 -8.89 10.69 23.84
CA THR A 13 -9.70 11.52 22.97
C THR A 13 -8.94 11.67 21.65
N GLN A 14 -9.25 10.83 20.65
CA GLN A 14 -8.99 11.20 19.28
C GLN A 14 -9.84 12.46 19.11
N ALA A 15 -9.18 13.60 18.97
CA ALA A 15 -9.87 14.83 18.64
C ALA A 15 -10.52 14.58 17.28
N HIS A 16 -11.80 14.18 17.29
CA HIS A 16 -12.61 14.11 16.09
C HIS A 16 -12.52 15.49 15.46
N ALA A 17 -11.99 15.56 14.24
CA ALA A 17 -11.93 16.80 13.50
C ALA A 17 -13.34 17.41 13.54
N ARG A 18 -13.46 18.63 14.07
CA ARG A 18 -14.73 19.33 14.05
C ARG A 18 -15.13 19.47 12.57
N PRO A 19 -16.41 19.21 12.19
CA PRO A 19 -16.88 19.54 10.87
C PRO A 19 -16.55 21.03 10.64
N ASP A 20 -15.86 21.36 9.55
CA ASP A 20 -15.30 22.68 9.18
C ASP A 20 -13.85 22.99 9.60
N SER A 21 -13.05 22.04 10.03
CA SER A 21 -11.63 22.32 10.25
C SER A 21 -10.88 22.40 8.92
N TRP A 22 -10.53 23.62 8.52
CA TRP A 22 -9.60 23.85 7.42
C TRP A 22 -8.23 23.30 7.75
N SER A 23 -7.64 22.56 6.81
CA SER A 23 -6.22 22.25 6.78
C SER A 23 -5.55 22.92 5.58
N ASP A 24 -4.26 23.20 5.68
CA ASP A 24 -3.52 23.65 4.52
C ASP A 24 -3.34 22.49 3.54
N VAL A 25 -3.06 21.29 4.07
CA VAL A 25 -2.81 20.09 3.29
C VAL A 25 -3.62 18.94 3.86
N LEU A 26 -4.36 18.22 3.00
CA LEU A 26 -5.00 16.96 3.35
C LEU A 26 -4.33 15.84 2.57
N VAL A 27 -3.83 14.84 3.31
CA VAL A 27 -3.15 13.67 2.73
C VAL A 27 -4.10 12.48 2.76
N VAL A 28 -4.31 11.84 1.63
CA VAL A 28 -5.10 10.61 1.47
C VAL A 28 -4.15 9.43 1.44
N GLY A 29 -4.14 8.65 2.52
CA GLY A 29 -3.26 7.51 2.75
C GLY A 29 -2.23 7.76 3.85
N ALA A 30 -2.28 6.96 4.94
CA ALA A 30 -1.36 7.01 6.07
C ALA A 30 -0.25 5.95 5.96
N GLY A 31 0.17 5.60 4.74
CA GLY A 31 1.37 4.83 4.49
C GLY A 31 2.64 5.65 4.73
N PRO A 32 3.84 5.05 4.69
CA PRO A 32 5.10 5.75 4.94
C PRO A 32 5.28 7.03 4.13
N THR A 33 4.93 7.00 2.84
CA THR A 33 5.01 8.19 1.96
C THR A 33 4.01 9.26 2.36
N GLY A 34 2.76 8.90 2.69
CA GLY A 34 1.76 9.87 3.12
C GLY A 34 2.14 10.54 4.44
N LEU A 35 2.68 9.77 5.40
CA LEU A 35 3.23 10.32 6.64
C LEU A 35 4.40 11.26 6.36
N ALA A 36 5.32 10.88 5.47
CA ALA A 36 6.42 11.76 5.06
C ALA A 36 5.92 13.08 4.47
N CYS A 37 4.89 13.05 3.59
CA CYS A 37 4.28 14.24 3.04
C CYS A 37 3.66 15.14 4.13
N ALA A 38 2.97 14.55 5.10
CA ALA A 38 2.38 15.31 6.21
C ALA A 38 3.44 15.95 7.11
N ILE A 39 4.54 15.23 7.40
CA ILE A 39 5.67 15.72 8.18
C ILE A 39 6.35 16.89 7.47
N GLU A 40 6.68 16.74 6.19
CA GLU A 40 7.37 17.76 5.45
C GLU A 40 6.50 19.02 5.26
N ALA A 41 5.17 18.86 5.10
CA ALA A 41 4.25 19.99 5.12
C ALA A 41 4.27 20.73 6.47
N GLN A 42 4.30 20.02 7.61
CA GLN A 42 4.43 20.62 8.95
C GLN A 42 5.76 21.34 9.13
N LYS A 43 6.89 20.77 8.67
CA LYS A 43 8.22 21.40 8.76
C LYS A 43 8.27 22.75 8.06
N VAL A 44 7.49 22.95 7.00
CA VAL A 44 7.39 24.24 6.29
C VAL A 44 6.24 25.13 6.80
N GLY A 45 5.62 24.76 7.92
CA GLY A 45 4.64 25.59 8.66
C GLY A 45 3.19 25.39 8.26
N PHE A 46 2.84 24.36 7.48
CA PHE A 46 1.47 24.07 7.06
C PHE A 46 0.80 23.02 7.97
N LYS A 47 -0.46 23.26 8.29
CA LYS A 47 -1.29 22.32 9.04
C LYS A 47 -1.72 21.18 8.12
N SER A 48 -1.39 19.92 8.49
CA SER A 48 -1.78 18.74 7.74
C SER A 48 -2.78 17.86 8.49
N ILE A 49 -3.67 17.20 7.74
CA ILE A 49 -4.54 16.11 8.19
C ILE A 49 -4.27 14.92 7.27
N VAL A 50 -4.16 13.73 7.86
CA VAL A 50 -3.99 12.48 7.11
C VAL A 50 -5.23 11.62 7.29
N ILE A 51 -5.79 11.09 6.20
CA ILE A 51 -6.97 10.21 6.22
C ILE A 51 -6.59 8.87 5.61
N ASP A 52 -6.90 7.77 6.29
CA ASP A 52 -6.69 6.42 5.78
C ASP A 52 -7.93 5.54 5.98
N LYS A 53 -8.27 4.72 4.98
CA LYS A 53 -9.39 3.77 5.06
C LYS A 53 -9.10 2.60 6.02
N GLY A 54 -7.83 2.31 6.29
CA GLY A 54 -7.37 1.30 7.23
C GLY A 54 -6.70 1.91 8.46
N CYS A 55 -5.85 1.13 9.10
CA CYS A 55 -5.02 1.59 10.21
C CYS A 55 -3.77 2.35 9.71
N LEU A 56 -3.07 2.96 10.64
CA LEU A 56 -1.76 3.55 10.37
C LEU A 56 -0.83 2.54 9.69
N VAL A 57 -0.21 2.93 8.57
CA VAL A 57 0.62 2.09 7.70
C VAL A 57 -0.04 0.76 7.33
N ASN A 58 -1.31 0.84 6.92
CA ASN A 58 -2.18 -0.30 6.66
C ASN A 58 -1.58 -1.35 5.72
N SER A 59 -0.86 -0.95 4.68
CA SER A 59 -0.19 -1.89 3.77
C SER A 59 0.86 -2.73 4.50
N ILE A 60 1.67 -2.13 5.38
CA ILE A 60 2.67 -2.86 6.20
C ILE A 60 1.97 -3.80 7.19
N PHE A 61 0.84 -3.36 7.77
CA PHE A 61 0.03 -4.23 8.64
C PHE A 61 -0.46 -5.49 7.91
N HIS A 62 -0.73 -5.41 6.62
CA HIS A 62 -1.20 -6.53 5.80
C HIS A 62 -0.08 -7.35 5.14
N TYR A 63 1.18 -6.97 5.28
CA TYR A 63 2.32 -7.79 4.85
C TYR A 63 2.39 -9.10 5.65
N PRO A 64 3.09 -10.13 5.15
CA PRO A 64 3.29 -11.38 5.88
C PRO A 64 3.78 -11.15 7.30
N THR A 65 3.22 -11.89 8.27
CA THR A 65 3.47 -11.68 9.70
C THR A 65 4.96 -11.70 10.05
N ASN A 66 5.71 -12.62 9.47
CA ASN A 66 7.14 -12.81 9.71
C ASN A 66 8.03 -12.13 8.66
N MET A 67 7.49 -11.18 7.91
CA MET A 67 8.25 -10.49 6.86
C MET A 67 9.44 -9.72 7.44
N VAL A 68 10.57 -9.87 6.78
CA VAL A 68 11.76 -9.04 6.93
C VAL A 68 11.87 -8.17 5.68
N PHE A 69 12.08 -6.88 5.85
CA PHE A 69 12.24 -5.96 4.71
C PHE A 69 13.48 -6.32 3.88
N PHE A 70 13.45 -6.00 2.60
CA PHE A 70 14.58 -6.26 1.70
C PHE A 70 15.71 -5.24 1.84
N THR A 71 15.40 -4.10 2.43
CA THR A 71 16.27 -2.94 2.56
C THR A 71 16.75 -2.73 3.98
N THR A 72 17.73 -1.84 4.16
CA THR A 72 18.26 -1.45 5.47
C THR A 72 17.34 -0.44 6.16
N PRO A 73 17.43 -0.29 7.49
CA PRO A 73 16.56 0.62 8.25
C PRO A 73 16.65 2.07 7.78
N GLU A 74 17.85 2.54 7.45
CA GLU A 74 18.10 3.93 7.02
C GLU A 74 17.30 4.33 5.77
N LEU A 75 17.02 3.36 4.91
CA LEU A 75 16.23 3.58 3.69
C LEU A 75 14.72 3.61 3.94
N LEU A 76 14.27 3.21 5.12
CA LEU A 76 12.86 3.26 5.55
C LEU A 76 12.56 4.47 6.44
N GLU A 77 13.58 5.23 6.83
CA GLU A 77 13.44 6.41 7.68
C GLU A 77 12.63 7.52 7.02
N ILE A 78 11.79 8.18 7.80
CA ILE A 78 11.04 9.39 7.42
C ILE A 78 11.16 10.44 8.52
N GLY A 79 11.05 11.71 8.15
CA GLY A 79 11.00 12.80 9.11
C GLY A 79 12.29 13.00 9.90
N ASP A 80 13.45 12.60 9.38
CA ASP A 80 14.75 12.68 10.06
C ASP A 80 14.82 11.94 11.40
N ILE A 81 13.95 10.94 11.59
CA ILE A 81 13.95 10.08 12.79
C ILE A 81 14.64 8.76 12.46
N PRO A 82 15.72 8.40 13.16
CA PRO A 82 16.41 7.13 12.96
C PRO A 82 15.48 5.94 13.22
N PHE A 83 15.64 4.88 12.42
CA PHE A 83 14.91 3.62 12.60
C PHE A 83 15.75 2.66 13.47
N PRO A 84 15.45 2.53 14.78
CA PRO A 84 16.22 1.68 15.67
C PRO A 84 15.89 0.21 15.42
N THR A 85 16.89 -0.59 15.12
CA THR A 85 16.81 -2.05 15.05
C THR A 85 18.17 -2.66 15.39
N SER A 86 18.17 -3.86 15.93
CA SER A 86 19.39 -4.67 16.15
C SER A 86 19.74 -5.54 14.94
N LEU A 87 18.89 -5.55 13.91
CA LEU A 87 19.03 -6.36 12.72
C LEU A 87 19.55 -5.53 11.55
N SER A 88 20.26 -6.16 10.62
CA SER A 88 20.66 -5.50 9.37
C SER A 88 19.48 -5.11 8.47
N LYS A 89 18.34 -5.76 8.64
CA LYS A 89 17.09 -5.53 7.91
C LYS A 89 15.91 -5.58 8.88
N PRO A 90 15.08 -4.55 8.93
CA PRO A 90 13.96 -4.51 9.88
C PRO A 90 12.90 -5.56 9.58
N THR A 91 12.23 -6.00 10.62
CA THR A 91 11.02 -6.82 10.53
C THR A 91 9.79 -5.96 10.29
N ARG A 92 8.71 -6.57 9.83
CA ARG A 92 7.38 -5.95 9.76
C ARG A 92 6.96 -5.35 11.11
N GLN A 93 7.20 -6.07 12.20
CA GLN A 93 6.82 -5.63 13.56
C GLN A 93 7.57 -4.36 13.97
N GLU A 94 8.87 -4.30 13.74
CA GLU A 94 9.68 -3.11 14.02
C GLU A 94 9.22 -1.92 13.16
N ALA A 95 8.86 -2.14 11.89
CA ALA A 95 8.34 -1.08 11.02
C ALA A 95 7.00 -0.53 11.51
N LEU A 96 6.07 -1.38 11.96
CA LEU A 96 4.80 -0.92 12.55
C LEU A 96 5.04 -0.06 13.79
N GLU A 97 5.97 -0.45 14.65
CA GLU A 97 6.33 0.33 15.84
C GLU A 97 7.02 1.64 15.46
N TYR A 98 7.97 1.60 14.54
CA TYR A 98 8.69 2.77 14.06
C TYR A 98 7.75 3.86 13.51
N TYR A 99 6.90 3.53 12.55
CA TYR A 99 5.99 4.52 11.94
C TYR A 99 4.96 5.06 12.93
N ARG A 100 4.52 4.26 13.90
CA ARG A 100 3.67 4.75 14.99
C ARG A 100 4.40 5.78 15.85
N ARG A 101 5.63 5.50 16.26
CA ARG A 101 6.46 6.44 17.03
C ARG A 101 6.76 7.73 16.25
N VAL A 102 6.99 7.64 14.94
CA VAL A 102 7.17 8.81 14.08
C VAL A 102 5.90 9.66 14.05
N ALA A 103 4.73 9.04 13.87
CA ALA A 103 3.45 9.75 13.88
C ALA A 103 3.17 10.42 15.25
N GLU A 104 3.51 9.76 16.35
CA GLU A 104 3.41 10.31 17.72
C GLU A 104 4.38 11.48 17.94
N HIS A 105 5.64 11.35 17.50
CA HIS A 105 6.66 12.39 17.64
C HIS A 105 6.26 13.70 16.96
N TYR A 106 5.76 13.61 15.74
CA TYR A 106 5.26 14.77 14.98
C TYR A 106 3.83 15.17 15.35
N GLN A 107 3.19 14.45 16.27
CA GLN A 107 1.79 14.67 16.66
C GLN A 107 0.87 14.76 15.41
N LEU A 108 1.09 13.90 14.43
CA LEU A 108 0.31 13.91 13.20
C LEU A 108 -1.16 13.64 13.47
N HIS A 109 -2.03 14.46 12.88
CA HIS A 109 -3.47 14.24 12.93
C HIS A 109 -3.86 13.18 11.89
N VAL A 110 -3.95 11.90 12.31
CA VAL A 110 -4.30 10.77 11.44
C VAL A 110 -5.70 10.27 11.76
N CYS A 111 -6.60 10.40 10.80
CA CYS A 111 -7.96 9.88 10.83
C CYS A 111 -7.98 8.47 10.21
N GLN A 112 -7.88 7.45 11.05
CA GLN A 112 -7.89 6.05 10.64
C GLN A 112 -9.31 5.54 10.41
N TYR A 113 -9.46 4.49 9.57
CA TYR A 113 -10.73 3.85 9.23
C TYR A 113 -11.75 4.80 8.61
N GLN A 114 -11.27 5.77 7.84
CA GLN A 114 -12.08 6.70 7.09
C GLN A 114 -11.72 6.62 5.61
N TRP A 115 -12.66 6.18 4.82
CA TRP A 115 -12.49 6.01 3.38
C TRP A 115 -12.91 7.25 2.65
N VAL A 116 -11.98 7.98 2.05
CA VAL A 116 -12.26 9.13 1.16
C VAL A 116 -13.05 8.64 -0.05
N LYS A 117 -14.23 9.24 -0.25
CA LYS A 117 -15.14 8.90 -1.34
C LYS A 117 -15.10 9.91 -2.47
N THR A 118 -15.06 11.19 -2.13
CA THR A 118 -15.05 12.28 -3.12
C THR A 118 -14.10 13.38 -2.71
N ILE A 119 -13.48 14.00 -3.72
CA ILE A 119 -12.73 15.25 -3.61
C ILE A 119 -13.32 16.18 -4.66
N THR A 120 -13.82 17.33 -4.25
CA THR A 120 -14.45 18.33 -5.10
C THR A 120 -13.91 19.72 -4.79
N GLY A 121 -14.17 20.68 -5.67
CA GLY A 121 -13.68 22.05 -5.51
C GLY A 121 -12.51 22.34 -6.43
N GLU A 122 -11.71 23.34 -6.08
CA GLU A 122 -10.60 23.84 -6.87
C GLU A 122 -9.41 24.19 -5.97
N ASP A 123 -8.28 24.50 -6.59
CA ASP A 123 -7.07 24.87 -5.87
C ASP A 123 -7.34 25.97 -4.83
N GLY A 124 -6.89 25.73 -3.61
CA GLY A 124 -7.12 26.58 -2.45
C GLY A 124 -8.43 26.33 -1.71
N ASN A 125 -9.40 25.56 -2.27
CA ASN A 125 -10.71 25.31 -1.65
C ASN A 125 -11.30 23.95 -2.01
N PHE A 126 -10.65 22.89 -1.58
CA PHE A 126 -11.17 21.52 -1.73
C PHE A 126 -12.11 21.13 -0.61
N ARG A 127 -13.12 20.35 -0.95
CA ARG A 127 -13.97 19.61 -0.02
C ARG A 127 -13.75 18.12 -0.22
N VAL A 128 -13.47 17.42 0.88
CA VAL A 128 -13.20 15.98 0.91
C VAL A 128 -14.26 15.31 1.77
N THR A 129 -15.00 14.37 1.20
CA THR A 129 -15.99 13.58 1.94
C THR A 129 -15.46 12.16 2.13
N ALA A 130 -15.44 11.71 3.38
CA ALA A 130 -15.05 10.36 3.76
C ALA A 130 -16.17 9.66 4.53
N THR A 131 -16.17 8.32 4.52
CA THR A 131 -17.05 7.48 5.33
C THR A 131 -16.25 6.61 6.26
N ASP A 132 -16.67 6.45 7.51
CA ASP A 132 -16.03 5.53 8.44
C ASP A 132 -16.63 4.12 8.39
N ARG A 133 -16.12 3.22 9.23
CA ARG A 133 -16.60 1.83 9.37
C ARG A 133 -18.05 1.69 9.85
N HIS A 134 -18.64 2.76 10.35
CA HIS A 134 -20.05 2.83 10.78
C HIS A 134 -20.93 3.54 9.76
N SER A 135 -20.40 3.84 8.55
CA SER A 135 -21.05 4.58 7.50
C SER A 135 -21.37 6.04 7.86
N ALA A 136 -20.78 6.57 8.92
CA ALA A 136 -20.88 7.99 9.24
C ALA A 136 -20.06 8.81 8.23
N ILE A 137 -20.64 9.95 7.80
CA ILE A 137 -20.01 10.85 6.85
C ILE A 137 -19.17 11.88 7.59
N HIS A 138 -17.96 12.08 7.10
CA HIS A 138 -17.01 13.08 7.59
C HIS A 138 -16.65 14.01 6.44
N ASP A 139 -16.83 15.30 6.65
CA ASP A 139 -16.48 16.35 5.68
C ASP A 139 -15.24 17.11 6.15
N TYR A 140 -14.30 17.31 5.24
CA TYR A 140 -13.06 18.04 5.44
C TYR A 140 -12.90 19.13 4.39
N ARG A 141 -12.15 20.17 4.74
CA ARG A 141 -11.74 21.21 3.80
C ARG A 141 -10.23 21.37 3.82
N ALA A 142 -9.64 21.55 2.64
CA ALA A 142 -8.21 21.73 2.51
C ALA A 142 -7.88 22.68 1.36
N ARG A 143 -6.72 23.35 1.48
CA ARG A 143 -6.20 24.18 0.39
C ARG A 143 -5.53 23.32 -0.68
N LYS A 144 -4.86 22.29 -0.27
CA LYS A 144 -4.12 21.36 -1.14
C LYS A 144 -4.40 19.91 -0.74
N ILE A 145 -4.35 19.00 -1.71
CA ILE A 145 -4.55 17.57 -1.52
C ILE A 145 -3.29 16.82 -1.93
N VAL A 146 -2.87 15.83 -1.13
CA VAL A 146 -1.84 14.86 -1.51
C VAL A 146 -2.46 13.47 -1.55
N VAL A 147 -2.43 12.81 -2.69
CA VAL A 147 -2.91 11.42 -2.84
C VAL A 147 -1.71 10.48 -2.71
N ALA A 148 -1.70 9.66 -1.65
CA ALA A 148 -0.64 8.71 -1.33
C ALA A 148 -1.23 7.32 -0.98
N THR A 149 -2.25 6.89 -1.72
CA THR A 149 -3.10 5.72 -1.42
C THR A 149 -2.40 4.37 -1.60
N GLY A 150 -1.22 4.34 -2.25
CA GLY A 150 -0.50 3.10 -2.49
C GLY A 150 -1.17 2.19 -3.55
N TYR A 151 -0.83 0.89 -3.50
CA TYR A 151 -1.30 -0.09 -4.48
C TYR A 151 -1.69 -1.44 -3.88
N TYR A 152 -1.43 -1.66 -2.60
CA TYR A 152 -1.48 -2.99 -1.98
C TYR A 152 -2.91 -3.46 -1.68
N ASP A 153 -3.89 -2.57 -1.71
CA ASP A 153 -5.26 -2.88 -1.30
C ASP A 153 -6.12 -3.56 -2.39
N LEU A 154 -5.70 -3.49 -3.65
CA LEU A 154 -6.40 -4.06 -4.78
C LEU A 154 -5.54 -5.12 -5.47
N SER A 155 -5.93 -6.38 -5.33
CA SER A 155 -5.30 -7.50 -6.02
C SER A 155 -5.75 -7.58 -7.48
N ASN A 156 -4.85 -8.03 -8.35
CA ASN A 156 -5.21 -8.35 -9.73
C ASN A 156 -6.02 -9.66 -9.75
N PRO A 157 -7.30 -9.65 -10.16
CA PRO A 157 -8.10 -10.85 -10.25
C PRO A 157 -7.55 -11.80 -11.33
N ILE A 158 -7.77 -13.09 -11.16
CA ILE A 158 -7.48 -14.11 -12.17
C ILE A 158 -8.62 -14.16 -13.19
N GLY A 159 -9.86 -13.94 -12.74
CA GLY A 159 -11.08 -13.94 -13.56
C GLY A 159 -11.53 -15.33 -13.95
N ILE A 160 -11.43 -16.31 -13.05
CA ILE A 160 -11.81 -17.71 -13.29
C ILE A 160 -12.89 -18.19 -12.33
N PRO A 161 -13.70 -19.20 -12.72
CA PRO A 161 -14.66 -19.83 -11.83
C PRO A 161 -14.01 -20.32 -10.52
N GLY A 162 -14.63 -19.98 -9.38
CA GLY A 162 -14.20 -20.38 -8.05
C GLY A 162 -13.17 -19.48 -7.41
N GLU A 163 -12.76 -18.37 -8.05
CA GLU A 163 -11.83 -17.39 -7.45
C GLU A 163 -12.37 -16.75 -6.18
N ASP A 164 -13.71 -16.56 -6.09
CA ASP A 164 -14.38 -15.91 -4.94
C ASP A 164 -14.67 -16.86 -3.77
N THR A 165 -14.14 -18.10 -3.79
CA THR A 165 -14.35 -19.06 -2.71
C THR A 165 -13.44 -18.80 -1.52
N ASP A 166 -13.88 -19.19 -0.31
CA ASP A 166 -13.18 -18.95 0.97
C ASP A 166 -11.78 -19.59 1.05
N LYS A 167 -11.45 -20.52 0.16
CA LYS A 167 -10.13 -21.16 0.10
C LYS A 167 -9.12 -20.41 -0.76
N VAL A 168 -9.52 -19.30 -1.43
CA VAL A 168 -8.66 -18.49 -2.30
C VAL A 168 -8.25 -17.22 -1.59
N PHE A 169 -6.94 -16.99 -1.49
CA PHE A 169 -6.35 -15.83 -0.85
C PHE A 169 -5.50 -15.06 -1.84
N HIS A 170 -5.71 -13.75 -1.91
CA HIS A 170 -4.88 -12.83 -2.67
C HIS A 170 -3.73 -12.22 -1.83
N TYR A 171 -3.76 -12.44 -0.51
CA TYR A 171 -2.77 -11.95 0.44
C TYR A 171 -2.23 -13.11 1.27
N TYR A 172 -0.93 -13.32 1.23
CA TYR A 172 -0.26 -14.28 2.09
C TYR A 172 0.05 -13.64 3.45
N ARG A 173 -0.24 -14.33 4.55
CA ARG A 173 0.02 -13.85 5.91
C ARG A 173 1.04 -14.70 6.65
N GLU A 174 0.76 -15.99 6.82
CA GLU A 174 1.58 -16.91 7.61
C GLU A 174 1.33 -18.35 7.19
N PRO A 175 2.29 -19.27 7.43
CA PRO A 175 2.20 -20.64 6.94
C PRO A 175 1.44 -21.61 7.84
N HIS A 176 1.34 -21.33 9.15
CA HIS A 176 0.88 -22.29 10.16
C HIS A 176 -0.47 -22.96 9.87
N PRO A 177 -1.52 -22.26 9.40
CA PRO A 177 -2.81 -22.86 9.10
C PRO A 177 -2.78 -23.91 7.96
N TYR A 178 -1.70 -23.96 7.19
CA TYR A 178 -1.58 -24.79 5.98
C TYR A 178 -0.67 -26.01 6.15
N TYR A 179 -0.29 -26.33 7.41
CA TYR A 179 0.50 -27.52 7.70
C TYR A 179 -0.23 -28.79 7.21
N ASP A 180 0.51 -29.66 6.49
CA ASP A 180 0.00 -30.90 5.87
C ASP A 180 -1.19 -30.74 4.90
N MET A 181 -1.34 -29.53 4.29
CA MET A 181 -2.38 -29.23 3.29
C MET A 181 -1.83 -29.19 1.88
N ASP A 182 -2.70 -29.45 0.89
CA ASP A 182 -2.40 -29.35 -0.53
C ASP A 182 -2.65 -27.89 -0.99
N VAL A 183 -1.58 -27.12 -1.17
CA VAL A 183 -1.65 -25.68 -1.45
C VAL A 183 -1.16 -25.36 -2.86
N VAL A 184 -1.96 -24.61 -3.60
CA VAL A 184 -1.56 -24.05 -4.90
C VAL A 184 -1.18 -22.58 -4.74
N VAL A 185 0.01 -22.19 -5.23
CA VAL A 185 0.47 -20.80 -5.32
C VAL A 185 0.49 -20.40 -6.79
N ILE A 186 -0.32 -19.41 -7.16
CA ILE A 186 -0.41 -18.87 -8.53
C ILE A 186 0.44 -17.62 -8.64
N GLY A 187 1.48 -17.64 -9.46
CA GLY A 187 2.38 -16.52 -9.66
C GLY A 187 3.82 -16.96 -9.87
N GLY A 188 4.70 -16.03 -10.24
CA GLY A 188 6.11 -16.33 -10.52
C GLY A 188 7.07 -15.21 -10.16
N LYS A 189 6.62 -14.19 -9.39
CA LYS A 189 7.43 -13.09 -8.87
C LYS A 189 7.71 -13.27 -7.36
N ASN A 190 8.24 -12.24 -6.71
CA ASN A 190 8.69 -12.30 -5.31
C ASN A 190 7.64 -12.88 -4.36
N SER A 191 6.42 -12.33 -4.34
CA SER A 191 5.38 -12.77 -3.39
C SER A 191 5.02 -14.25 -3.55
N ALA A 192 4.98 -14.75 -4.80
CA ALA A 192 4.73 -16.17 -5.05
C ALA A 192 5.90 -17.06 -4.61
N ALA A 193 7.14 -16.65 -4.91
CA ALA A 193 8.33 -17.39 -4.52
C ALA A 193 8.47 -17.47 -2.99
N GLU A 194 8.28 -16.36 -2.30
CA GLU A 194 8.38 -16.29 -0.84
C GLU A 194 7.25 -17.06 -0.15
N ALA A 195 6.00 -16.91 -0.62
CA ALA A 195 4.88 -17.67 -0.09
C ALA A 195 5.07 -19.19 -0.30
N ALA A 196 5.53 -19.61 -1.49
CA ALA A 196 5.79 -21.01 -1.76
C ALA A 196 6.89 -21.60 -0.88
N LEU A 197 7.99 -20.86 -0.67
CA LEU A 197 9.08 -21.28 0.21
C LEU A 197 8.65 -21.34 1.67
N ASP A 198 7.92 -20.33 2.14
CA ASP A 198 7.49 -20.26 3.54
C ASP A 198 6.49 -21.39 3.86
N LEU A 199 5.50 -21.60 3.00
CA LEU A 199 4.54 -22.70 3.09
C LEU A 199 5.25 -24.09 3.10
N TRP A 200 6.18 -24.29 2.16
CA TRP A 200 6.93 -25.54 2.07
C TRP A 200 7.79 -25.79 3.34
N ARG A 201 8.52 -24.78 3.84
CA ARG A 201 9.32 -24.89 5.06
C ARG A 201 8.50 -25.26 6.29
N HIS A 202 7.22 -24.95 6.28
CA HIS A 202 6.28 -25.24 7.37
C HIS A 202 5.38 -26.43 7.09
N GLY A 203 5.74 -27.29 6.13
CA GLY A 203 5.15 -28.60 5.93
C GLY A 203 3.91 -28.66 5.06
N ALA A 204 3.59 -27.60 4.31
CA ALA A 204 2.56 -27.67 3.27
C ALA A 204 3.08 -28.40 2.02
N ARG A 205 2.21 -29.12 1.33
CA ARG A 205 2.50 -29.68 -0.01
C ARG A 205 2.20 -28.61 -1.06
N VAL A 206 3.26 -27.98 -1.52
CA VAL A 206 3.15 -26.79 -2.39
C VAL A 206 3.22 -27.15 -3.86
N THR A 207 2.22 -26.66 -4.62
CA THR A 207 2.24 -26.62 -6.08
C THR A 207 2.28 -25.18 -6.56
N LEU A 208 3.32 -24.81 -7.29
CA LEU A 208 3.47 -23.50 -7.92
C LEU A 208 3.00 -23.54 -9.37
N VAL A 209 2.11 -22.62 -9.74
CA VAL A 209 1.58 -22.50 -11.12
C VAL A 209 1.93 -21.13 -11.68
N TYR A 210 2.64 -21.11 -12.81
CA TYR A 210 3.04 -19.88 -13.43
C TYR A 210 2.95 -19.92 -14.97
N ARG A 211 2.39 -18.87 -15.55
CA ARG A 211 2.24 -18.71 -17.01
C ARG A 211 3.54 -18.54 -17.78
N GLY A 212 4.62 -18.13 -17.12
CA GLY A 212 5.95 -18.02 -17.71
C GLY A 212 6.67 -19.36 -17.76
N SER A 213 7.75 -19.44 -18.53
CA SER A 213 8.55 -20.65 -18.73
C SER A 213 9.49 -20.99 -17.56
N GLN A 214 9.71 -20.05 -16.67
CA GLN A 214 10.56 -20.16 -15.47
C GLN A 214 10.20 -19.06 -14.47
N MET A 215 10.74 -19.10 -13.26
CA MET A 215 10.58 -18.00 -12.31
C MET A 215 10.99 -16.66 -12.92
N HIS A 216 10.20 -15.62 -12.65
CA HIS A 216 10.42 -14.31 -13.27
C HIS A 216 11.78 -13.74 -12.85
N HIS A 217 12.48 -13.06 -13.78
CA HIS A 217 13.83 -12.52 -13.54
C HIS A 217 13.89 -11.45 -12.42
N HIS A 218 12.75 -10.81 -12.08
CA HIS A 218 12.66 -9.87 -10.96
C HIS A 218 12.54 -10.55 -9.58
N VAL A 219 12.50 -11.89 -9.50
CA VAL A 219 12.64 -12.56 -8.20
C VAL A 219 14.02 -12.24 -7.65
N LYS A 220 14.07 -11.79 -6.40
CA LYS A 220 15.30 -11.36 -5.73
C LYS A 220 16.38 -12.44 -5.83
N TYR A 221 17.62 -12.02 -6.10
CA TYR A 221 18.74 -12.92 -6.37
C TYR A 221 19.06 -13.88 -5.22
N TRP A 222 18.64 -13.56 -3.99
CA TRP A 222 18.81 -14.45 -2.83
C TRP A 222 17.60 -15.36 -2.56
N VAL A 223 16.42 -15.08 -3.14
CA VAL A 223 15.21 -15.91 -3.05
C VAL A 223 15.15 -16.92 -4.19
N ARG A 224 15.53 -16.47 -5.38
CA ARG A 224 15.40 -17.25 -6.62
C ARG A 224 16.14 -18.59 -6.57
N PRO A 225 17.43 -18.69 -6.14
CA PRO A 225 18.14 -19.96 -6.10
C PRO A 225 17.48 -20.97 -5.15
N ASP A 226 16.91 -20.52 -4.03
CA ASP A 226 16.27 -21.42 -3.08
C ASP A 226 14.98 -22.03 -3.65
N VAL A 227 14.06 -21.23 -4.21
CA VAL A 227 12.85 -21.76 -4.83
C VAL A 227 13.15 -22.66 -6.02
N GLU A 228 14.13 -22.32 -6.89
CA GLU A 228 14.54 -23.14 -8.01
C GLU A 228 15.16 -24.47 -7.55
N ASN A 229 15.95 -24.49 -6.49
CA ASN A 229 16.51 -25.71 -5.90
C ASN A 229 15.42 -26.62 -5.32
N ARG A 230 14.40 -26.06 -4.63
CA ARG A 230 13.26 -26.85 -4.11
C ARG A 230 12.46 -27.47 -5.24
N ILE A 231 12.23 -26.72 -6.32
CA ILE A 231 11.56 -27.22 -7.53
C ILE A 231 12.39 -28.36 -8.18
N LYS A 232 13.69 -28.16 -8.35
CA LYS A 232 14.58 -29.17 -8.93
C LYS A 232 14.66 -30.43 -8.08
N ALA A 233 14.63 -30.31 -6.77
CA ALA A 233 14.61 -31.46 -5.84
C ALA A 233 13.24 -32.17 -5.79
N GLY A 234 12.18 -31.62 -6.41
CA GLY A 234 10.84 -32.17 -6.35
C GLY A 234 10.11 -31.89 -5.03
N GLU A 235 10.63 -31.01 -4.20
CA GLU A 235 10.06 -30.63 -2.89
C GLU A 235 8.92 -29.62 -3.05
N ILE A 236 9.00 -28.78 -4.10
CA ILE A 236 7.91 -27.95 -4.59
C ILE A 236 7.58 -28.40 -6.00
N THR A 237 6.33 -28.80 -6.23
CA THR A 237 5.87 -29.14 -7.60
C THR A 237 5.64 -27.84 -8.37
N ALA A 238 6.18 -27.69 -9.59
CA ALA A 238 5.99 -26.50 -10.41
C ALA A 238 5.42 -26.81 -11.79
N TYR A 239 4.39 -26.06 -12.18
CA TYR A 239 3.82 -26.04 -13.52
C TYR A 239 4.11 -24.68 -14.18
N PHE A 240 5.13 -24.65 -15.02
CA PHE A 240 5.45 -23.51 -15.88
C PHE A 240 4.66 -23.58 -17.20
N ASN A 241 4.59 -22.44 -17.93
CA ASN A 241 3.75 -22.28 -19.12
C ASN A 241 2.30 -22.77 -18.88
N SER A 242 1.79 -22.57 -17.67
CA SER A 242 0.54 -23.14 -17.21
C SER A 242 -0.33 -22.09 -16.52
N THR A 243 -1.64 -22.23 -16.62
CA THR A 243 -2.63 -21.37 -15.99
C THR A 243 -3.67 -22.18 -15.25
N VAL A 244 -4.29 -21.61 -14.23
CA VAL A 244 -5.47 -22.18 -13.57
C VAL A 244 -6.69 -21.81 -14.40
N LEU A 245 -7.56 -22.78 -14.68
CA LEU A 245 -8.80 -22.59 -15.43
C LEU A 245 -10.02 -22.51 -14.50
N GLU A 246 -9.99 -23.27 -13.40
CA GLU A 246 -11.12 -23.41 -12.48
C GLU A 246 -10.60 -23.80 -11.08
N ILE A 247 -11.28 -23.33 -10.05
CA ILE A 247 -11.06 -23.70 -8.65
C ILE A 247 -12.34 -24.31 -8.11
N GLY A 248 -12.33 -25.63 -7.83
CA GLY A 248 -13.44 -26.35 -7.22
C GLY A 248 -13.28 -26.48 -5.71
N ALA A 249 -14.22 -27.13 -5.03
CA ALA A 249 -14.23 -27.27 -3.58
C ALA A 249 -12.96 -27.96 -3.03
N ASP A 250 -12.51 -29.03 -3.68
CA ASP A 250 -11.36 -29.86 -3.27
C ASP A 250 -10.31 -30.04 -4.38
N TYR A 251 -10.37 -29.22 -5.45
CA TYR A 251 -9.47 -29.33 -6.59
C TYR A 251 -9.20 -27.97 -7.26
N VAL A 252 -8.18 -27.98 -8.11
CA VAL A 252 -7.97 -26.97 -9.15
C VAL A 252 -7.78 -27.65 -10.49
N VAL A 253 -8.21 -27.00 -11.58
CA VAL A 253 -7.97 -27.45 -12.95
C VAL A 253 -6.93 -26.53 -13.58
N LEU A 254 -5.85 -27.12 -14.08
CA LEU A 254 -4.78 -26.42 -14.80
C LEU A 254 -4.87 -26.66 -16.30
N LEU A 255 -4.52 -25.66 -17.08
CA LEU A 255 -4.09 -25.81 -18.47
C LEU A 255 -2.57 -25.84 -18.50
N THR A 256 -2.01 -26.97 -18.93
CA THR A 256 -0.57 -27.17 -19.07
C THR A 256 -0.21 -27.39 -20.53
N PRO A 257 1.07 -27.34 -20.95
CA PRO A 257 1.50 -27.68 -22.30
C PRO A 257 1.10 -29.10 -22.74
N SER A 258 0.90 -30.00 -21.77
CA SER A 258 0.48 -31.39 -21.99
C SER A 258 -1.03 -31.60 -21.97
N GLY A 259 -1.82 -30.52 -21.84
CA GLY A 259 -3.29 -30.57 -21.74
C GLY A 259 -3.81 -30.21 -20.34
N SER A 260 -5.12 -30.39 -20.16
CA SER A 260 -5.79 -30.09 -18.90
C SER A 260 -5.43 -31.13 -17.83
N ARG A 261 -5.24 -30.65 -16.59
CA ARG A 261 -4.91 -31.49 -15.43
C ARG A 261 -5.70 -31.04 -14.19
N ARG A 262 -6.37 -31.99 -13.54
CA ARG A 262 -7.03 -31.76 -12.24
C ARG A 262 -6.09 -32.18 -11.11
N LEU A 263 -5.90 -31.29 -10.13
CA LEU A 263 -5.10 -31.53 -8.93
C LEU A 263 -5.99 -31.42 -7.70
N LYS A 264 -5.78 -32.29 -6.73
CA LYS A 264 -6.34 -32.12 -5.37
C LYS A 264 -5.80 -30.83 -4.77
N ASN A 265 -6.64 -30.09 -4.07
CA ASN A 265 -6.26 -28.80 -3.51
C ASN A 265 -7.16 -28.39 -2.34
N ASP A 266 -6.54 -27.98 -1.25
CA ASP A 266 -7.20 -27.46 -0.06
C ASP A 266 -7.25 -25.92 -0.08
N PHE A 267 -6.16 -25.24 -0.49
CA PHE A 267 -6.04 -23.77 -0.48
C PHE A 267 -5.33 -23.24 -1.72
N VAL A 268 -5.68 -22.01 -2.11
CA VAL A 268 -5.08 -21.32 -3.24
C VAL A 268 -4.58 -19.93 -2.82
N PHE A 269 -3.32 -19.62 -3.10
CA PHE A 269 -2.76 -18.28 -2.99
C PHE A 269 -2.58 -17.67 -4.39
N ALA A 270 -3.43 -16.73 -4.73
CA ALA A 270 -3.39 -15.99 -5.99
C ALA A 270 -2.44 -14.80 -5.89
N MET A 271 -1.12 -15.08 -6.00
CA MET A 271 -0.05 -14.07 -5.91
C MET A 271 0.15 -13.36 -7.25
N THR A 272 -0.94 -12.80 -7.78
CA THR A 272 -1.03 -12.18 -9.11
C THR A 272 -0.57 -10.73 -9.17
N GLY A 273 -0.22 -10.16 -8.01
CA GLY A 273 0.18 -8.78 -7.84
C GLY A 273 -0.99 -7.85 -7.51
N TYR A 274 -0.69 -6.56 -7.41
CA TYR A 274 -1.62 -5.53 -6.96
C TYR A 274 -1.50 -4.32 -7.86
N HIS A 275 -2.50 -3.41 -7.79
CA HIS A 275 -2.53 -2.17 -8.56
C HIS A 275 -3.11 -1.00 -7.74
N PRO A 276 -2.75 0.27 -8.05
CA PRO A 276 -3.41 1.44 -7.51
C PRO A 276 -4.91 1.47 -7.82
N ASP A 277 -5.67 2.22 -7.03
CA ASP A 277 -7.07 2.49 -7.30
C ASP A 277 -7.20 3.53 -8.42
N TYR A 278 -7.17 3.05 -9.66
CA TYR A 278 -7.25 3.88 -10.85
C TYR A 278 -8.61 4.59 -10.99
N ASP A 279 -9.67 3.95 -10.52
CA ASP A 279 -11.02 4.52 -10.60
C ASP A 279 -11.18 5.69 -9.62
N PHE A 280 -10.60 5.55 -8.42
CA PHE A 280 -10.52 6.70 -7.50
C PHE A 280 -9.72 7.85 -8.11
N LEU A 281 -8.54 7.59 -8.69
CA LEU A 281 -7.74 8.65 -9.34
C LEU A 281 -8.52 9.37 -10.45
N ARG A 282 -9.19 8.62 -11.32
CA ARG A 282 -10.04 9.21 -12.37
C ARG A 282 -11.22 9.99 -11.80
N SER A 283 -11.84 9.49 -10.74
CA SER A 283 -13.02 10.14 -10.13
C SER A 283 -12.73 11.52 -9.56
N ILE A 284 -11.48 11.80 -9.22
CA ILE A 284 -11.01 13.11 -8.74
C ILE A 284 -10.33 13.95 -9.84
N GLY A 285 -10.48 13.55 -11.12
CA GLY A 285 -10.02 14.29 -12.29
C GLY A 285 -8.55 14.04 -12.68
N ILE A 286 -7.85 13.10 -12.04
CA ILE A 286 -6.47 12.77 -12.42
C ILE A 286 -6.48 11.94 -13.69
N GLU A 287 -5.80 12.43 -14.72
CA GLU A 287 -5.59 11.73 -15.99
C GLU A 287 -4.51 10.66 -15.82
N LEU A 288 -4.72 9.50 -16.48
CA LEU A 288 -3.81 8.37 -16.45
C LEU A 288 -3.33 8.04 -17.86
N SER A 289 -2.04 7.70 -18.01
CA SER A 289 -1.50 7.23 -19.28
C SER A 289 -2.16 5.92 -19.73
N ALA A 290 -2.38 5.75 -21.04
CA ALA A 290 -3.12 4.61 -21.59
C ALA A 290 -2.42 3.27 -21.36
N GLU A 291 -1.08 3.22 -21.44
CA GLU A 291 -0.32 1.95 -21.40
C GLU A 291 0.05 1.51 -19.97
N GLN A 292 0.43 2.47 -19.12
CA GLN A 292 0.99 2.17 -17.80
C GLN A 292 0.14 2.71 -16.64
N TYR A 293 -0.96 3.38 -16.94
CA TYR A 293 -1.85 3.98 -15.93
C TYR A 293 -1.09 4.93 -14.97
N ARG A 294 0.00 5.56 -15.44
CA ARG A 294 0.72 6.57 -14.66
C ARG A 294 -0.10 7.84 -14.58
N PRO A 295 -0.29 8.41 -13.39
CA PRO A 295 -0.88 9.73 -13.25
C PRO A 295 -0.07 10.78 -14.03
N PHE A 296 -0.76 11.67 -14.75
CA PHE A 296 -0.12 12.86 -15.28
C PHE A 296 0.21 13.79 -14.12
N CYS A 297 1.49 14.03 -13.92
CA CYS A 297 2.00 14.96 -12.91
C CYS A 297 3.31 15.58 -13.37
N ASP A 298 3.59 16.76 -12.85
CA ASP A 298 4.89 17.39 -13.00
C ASP A 298 5.95 16.58 -12.23
N PRO A 299 7.06 16.19 -12.84
CA PRO A 299 8.07 15.35 -12.20
C PRO A 299 8.85 16.06 -11.10
N GLU A 300 8.89 17.40 -11.08
CA GLU A 300 9.62 18.20 -10.09
C GLU A 300 8.75 18.53 -8.88
N THR A 301 7.47 18.77 -9.09
CA THR A 301 6.53 19.19 -8.02
C THR A 301 5.59 18.08 -7.56
N LEU A 302 5.40 17.05 -8.38
CA LEU A 302 4.40 16.00 -8.23
C LEU A 302 2.95 16.51 -8.22
N GLU A 303 2.71 17.76 -8.65
CA GLU A 303 1.36 18.27 -8.87
C GLU A 303 0.76 17.60 -10.10
N SER A 304 -0.47 17.10 -9.97
CA SER A 304 -1.17 16.43 -11.07
C SER A 304 -1.69 17.41 -12.11
N ASN A 305 -2.33 16.88 -13.17
CA ASN A 305 -3.09 17.71 -14.12
C ASN A 305 -4.24 18.51 -13.46
N VAL A 306 -4.63 18.17 -12.23
CA VAL A 306 -5.60 18.94 -11.44
C VAL A 306 -4.84 19.87 -10.49
N PRO A 307 -4.87 21.21 -10.70
CA PRO A 307 -4.16 22.15 -9.85
C PRO A 307 -4.50 21.99 -8.38
N GLY A 308 -3.47 21.99 -7.50
CA GLY A 308 -3.64 21.81 -6.06
C GLY A 308 -3.77 20.36 -5.60
N ILE A 309 -3.80 19.37 -6.51
CA ILE A 309 -3.77 17.93 -6.18
C ILE A 309 -2.42 17.33 -6.57
N TYR A 310 -1.72 16.79 -5.61
CA TYR A 310 -0.42 16.12 -5.75
C TYR A 310 -0.57 14.60 -5.67
N VAL A 311 0.34 13.89 -6.33
CA VAL A 311 0.42 12.42 -6.26
C VAL A 311 1.75 11.99 -5.65
N ALA A 312 1.75 11.05 -4.71
CA ALA A 312 2.95 10.64 -4.00
C ALA A 312 3.04 9.13 -3.79
N GLY A 313 4.26 8.62 -3.74
CA GLY A 313 4.55 7.20 -3.55
C GLY A 313 4.36 6.37 -4.81
N VAL A 314 4.11 5.10 -4.61
CA VAL A 314 4.08 4.10 -5.68
C VAL A 314 3.03 4.35 -6.75
N ILE A 315 1.96 5.09 -6.45
CA ILE A 315 0.92 5.42 -7.45
C ILE A 315 1.48 6.21 -8.64
N VAL A 316 2.56 6.98 -8.45
CA VAL A 316 3.24 7.74 -9.51
C VAL A 316 3.80 6.82 -10.60
N ALA A 317 4.16 5.59 -10.23
CA ALA A 317 4.65 4.58 -11.18
C ALA A 317 3.53 3.81 -11.92
N GLY A 318 2.26 4.06 -11.60
CA GLY A 318 1.10 3.39 -12.22
C GLY A 318 1.18 1.87 -12.06
N SER A 319 1.10 1.13 -13.18
CA SER A 319 1.18 -0.34 -13.19
C SER A 319 2.59 -0.90 -12.95
N LYS A 320 3.63 -0.05 -12.96
CA LYS A 320 5.02 -0.44 -12.69
C LYS A 320 5.35 -0.37 -11.19
N THR A 321 4.60 -1.08 -10.38
CA THR A 321 4.68 -1.04 -8.91
C THR A 321 6.03 -1.46 -8.32
N ASN A 322 7.00 -1.84 -9.15
CA ASN A 322 8.38 -2.18 -8.79
C ASN A 322 9.39 -1.04 -9.03
N GLU A 323 8.95 0.16 -9.36
CA GLU A 323 9.84 1.32 -9.59
C GLU A 323 9.92 2.24 -8.38
N ILE A 324 8.80 2.38 -7.63
CA ILE A 324 8.74 3.24 -6.45
C ILE A 324 8.38 2.40 -5.22
N PHE A 325 9.22 2.51 -4.20
CA PHE A 325 9.11 1.88 -2.90
C PHE A 325 9.16 2.94 -1.79
N ILE A 326 9.23 2.54 -0.53
CA ILE A 326 9.42 3.46 0.59
C ILE A 326 10.74 4.22 0.43
N GLU A 327 11.79 3.51 0.03
CA GLU A 327 13.17 3.98 -0.10
C GLU A 327 13.33 5.24 -0.94
N ASN A 328 12.58 5.37 -2.01
CA ASN A 328 12.59 6.55 -2.90
C ASN A 328 11.33 7.40 -2.77
N GLY A 329 10.17 6.81 -2.54
CA GLY A 329 8.90 7.52 -2.37
C GLY A 329 8.86 8.43 -1.13
N ARG A 330 9.64 8.14 -0.10
CA ARG A 330 9.75 8.98 1.11
C ARG A 330 10.20 10.42 0.83
N PHE A 331 10.94 10.66 -0.25
CA PHE A 331 11.41 11.97 -0.64
C PHE A 331 10.35 12.81 -1.36
N HIS A 332 9.24 12.21 -1.82
CA HIS A 332 8.13 12.94 -2.42
C HIS A 332 7.55 14.00 -1.48
N GLY A 333 7.59 13.75 -0.16
CA GLY A 333 7.18 14.74 0.83
C GLY A 333 7.97 16.03 0.77
N GLN A 334 9.29 15.94 0.67
CA GLN A 334 10.18 17.11 0.56
C GLN A 334 9.95 17.88 -0.76
N GLN A 335 9.77 17.15 -1.85
CA GLN A 335 9.51 17.69 -3.17
C GLN A 335 8.19 18.48 -3.20
N ILE A 336 7.10 17.88 -2.67
CA ILE A 336 5.81 18.53 -2.56
C ILE A 336 5.88 19.74 -1.61
N ALA A 337 6.52 19.61 -0.45
CA ALA A 337 6.63 20.69 0.53
C ALA A 337 7.37 21.91 -0.02
N ALA A 338 8.37 21.72 -0.88
CA ALA A 338 9.06 22.82 -1.56
C ALA A 338 8.07 23.63 -2.42
N HIS A 339 7.27 22.98 -3.25
CA HIS A 339 6.26 23.64 -4.08
C HIS A 339 5.10 24.24 -3.26
N LEU A 340 4.67 23.56 -2.18
CA LEU A 340 3.69 24.12 -1.24
C LEU A 340 4.15 25.46 -0.64
N LYS A 341 5.44 25.58 -0.30
CA LYS A 341 6.01 26.80 0.24
C LYS A 341 5.92 27.96 -0.76
N GLU A 342 6.11 27.69 -2.03
CA GLU A 342 5.99 28.69 -3.10
C GLU A 342 4.54 29.11 -3.33
N THR A 343 3.63 28.13 -3.41
CA THR A 343 2.22 28.36 -3.77
C THR A 343 1.35 28.85 -2.62
N LEU A 344 1.62 28.41 -1.39
CA LEU A 344 0.87 28.80 -0.20
C LEU A 344 1.56 29.89 0.63
N GLY A 345 2.91 29.99 0.57
CA GLY A 345 3.70 30.96 1.33
C GLY A 345 3.71 32.37 0.76
N GLY A 346 3.39 32.57 -0.51
CA GLY A 346 3.41 33.86 -1.18
C GLY A 346 2.29 34.86 -0.78
N GLY A 347 1.40 34.50 0.14
CA GLY A 347 0.23 35.29 0.54
C GLY A 347 0.45 36.32 1.67
N SER A 348 1.61 36.33 2.35
CA SER A 348 1.84 37.20 3.53
C SER A 348 2.64 38.49 3.28
N GLY A 349 2.81 38.93 2.01
CA GLY A 349 3.70 40.04 1.65
C GLY A 349 3.07 41.15 0.82
N LYS A 350 1.78 41.51 0.97
CA LYS A 350 1.25 42.79 0.47
C LYS A 350 0.28 43.43 1.47
N GLY A 351 0.77 43.74 2.64
CA GLY A 351 0.12 44.69 3.55
C GLY A 351 0.45 46.12 3.09
N ASN A 352 -0.53 46.83 2.63
CA ASN A 352 -0.59 48.22 2.20
C ASN A 352 0.14 49.16 3.17
N GLY A 353 1.30 49.69 2.81
CA GLY A 353 1.83 50.93 3.31
C GLY A 353 1.35 52.10 2.43
N ARG A 354 0.10 52.53 2.59
CA ARG A 354 -0.31 53.88 2.24
C ARG A 354 -0.40 54.69 3.52
N ASN A 355 0.68 55.36 3.86
CA ASN A 355 0.59 56.53 4.72
C ASN A 355 0.60 57.77 3.79
N GLY A 356 -0.52 58.50 3.86
CA GLY A 356 -0.63 59.80 3.34
C GLY A 356 0.05 60.81 4.27
N SER A 357 0.58 61.78 3.73
CA SER A 357 0.72 63.14 4.21
C SER A 357 0.55 64.09 3.05
#